data_2f84952d3e42c2a3b4e4e5c5096a5a88
#
_entry.id   2f84952d3e42c2a3b4e4e5c5096a5a88
#
_cell.length_a   1.000
_cell.length_b   1.000
_cell.length_c   1.000
_cell.angle_alpha   90.00
_cell.angle_beta   90.00
_cell.angle_gamma   90.00
#
_symmetry.space_group_name_H-M   'P 1'
#
loop_
_entity.id
_entity.type
_entity.pdbx_description
1 polymer ?
#
loop_
_entity_poly.entity_id
_entity_poly.type
_entity_poly.pdbx_seq_one_letter_code
_entity_poly.pdbx_strand_id
1 'polypeptide(L)'
;MPTVRLSFSPAPAHVRTARLVAVAVARRAGVAEELLEEIRLAIGEACSRAVALHRSQGTDSLIDMAMDDGDRFTVRVTDRATATATSRAVRT
;
A
#
# COMPACT_ATOMS: atom_id res chain seq x y z
N MET A 1 5.02 -11.52 -14.13
CA MET A 1 4.32 -10.22 -13.97
C MET A 1 5.18 -9.30 -13.12
N PRO A 2 5.29 -8.03 -13.47
CA PRO A 2 6.14 -7.12 -12.72
C PRO A 2 5.54 -6.81 -11.34
N THR A 3 6.42 -6.72 -10.36
CA THR A 3 6.07 -6.26 -9.03
C THR A 3 6.55 -4.82 -8.90
N VAL A 4 5.67 -3.93 -8.49
CA VAL A 4 6.04 -2.54 -8.20
C VAL A 4 6.22 -2.41 -6.69
N ARG A 5 7.35 -1.85 -6.29
CA ARG A 5 7.66 -1.64 -4.87
C ARG A 5 7.83 -0.16 -4.58
N LEU A 6 7.34 0.24 -3.43
CA LEU A 6 7.48 1.60 -2.94
C LEU A 6 7.87 1.53 -1.46
N SER A 7 8.93 2.23 -1.09
CA SER A 7 9.31 2.40 0.31
C SER A 7 9.23 3.86 0.66
N PHE A 8 8.71 4.17 1.85
CA PHE A 8 8.56 5.56 2.26
C PHE A 8 8.74 5.70 3.76
N SER A 9 9.15 6.91 4.18
CA SER A 9 9.31 7.22 5.59
C SER A 9 7.93 7.41 6.25
N PRO A 10 7.82 7.19 7.57
CA PRO A 10 6.52 7.20 8.26
C PRO A 10 5.97 8.62 8.49
N ALA A 11 5.64 9.30 7.40
CA ALA A 11 5.06 10.63 7.44
C ALA A 11 3.64 10.60 6.86
N PRO A 12 2.67 11.27 7.50
CA PRO A 12 1.30 11.28 7.00
C PRO A 12 1.16 11.74 5.55
N ALA A 13 2.00 12.69 5.11
CA ALA A 13 1.96 13.17 3.73
C ALA A 13 2.27 12.06 2.73
N HIS A 14 3.07 11.07 3.10
CA HIS A 14 3.45 9.98 2.22
C HIS A 14 2.34 8.96 2.01
N VAL A 15 1.33 8.93 2.88
CA VAL A 15 0.16 8.08 2.71
C VAL A 15 -0.58 8.45 1.42
N ARG A 16 -0.71 9.74 1.17
CA ARG A 16 -1.35 10.22 -0.06
C ARG A 16 -0.60 9.73 -1.30
N THR A 17 0.72 9.85 -1.29
CA THR A 17 1.54 9.36 -2.39
C THR A 17 1.37 7.87 -2.59
N ALA A 18 1.38 7.09 -1.51
CA ALA A 18 1.20 5.65 -1.58
C ALA A 18 -0.14 5.29 -2.22
N ARG A 19 -1.22 5.98 -1.86
CA ARG A 19 -2.54 5.75 -2.46
C ARG A 19 -2.54 6.04 -3.96
N LEU A 20 -1.92 7.16 -4.35
CA LEU A 20 -1.85 7.53 -5.77
C LEU A 20 -1.09 6.50 -6.59
N VAL A 21 0.05 6.03 -6.06
CA VAL A 21 0.85 5.00 -6.74
C VAL A 21 0.06 3.70 -6.86
N ALA A 22 -0.58 3.25 -5.79
CA ALA A 22 -1.35 2.01 -5.80
C ALA A 22 -2.48 2.05 -6.83
N VAL A 23 -3.22 3.16 -6.88
CA VAL A 23 -4.31 3.32 -7.84
C VAL A 23 -3.77 3.35 -9.28
N ALA A 24 -2.65 4.03 -9.51
CA ALA A 24 -2.05 4.09 -10.85
C ALA A 24 -1.61 2.70 -11.33
N VAL A 25 -0.97 1.92 -10.45
CA VAL A 25 -0.54 0.56 -10.79
C VAL A 25 -1.75 -0.33 -11.05
N ALA A 26 -2.77 -0.24 -10.21
CA ALA A 26 -4.00 -1.02 -10.37
C ALA A 26 -4.69 -0.70 -11.70
N ARG A 27 -4.76 0.59 -12.07
CA ARG A 27 -5.37 1.00 -13.32
C ARG A 27 -4.60 0.42 -14.51
N ARG A 28 -3.30 0.44 -14.47
CA ARG A 28 -2.48 -0.17 -15.53
C ARG A 28 -2.66 -1.68 -15.60
N ALA A 29 -2.93 -2.31 -14.48
CA ALA A 29 -3.17 -3.75 -14.41
C ALA A 29 -4.58 -4.14 -14.92
N GLY A 30 -5.41 -3.16 -15.26
CA GLY A 30 -6.73 -3.43 -15.80
C GLY A 30 -7.83 -3.61 -14.74
N VAL A 31 -7.57 -3.18 -13.51
CA VAL A 31 -8.59 -3.25 -12.45
C VAL A 31 -9.75 -2.33 -12.79
N ALA A 32 -10.97 -2.81 -12.61
CA ALA A 32 -12.18 -2.05 -12.93
C ALA A 32 -12.28 -0.78 -12.07
N GLU A 33 -12.82 0.28 -12.67
CA GLU A 33 -12.91 1.58 -11.98
C GLU A 33 -13.63 1.51 -10.64
N GLU A 34 -14.67 0.66 -10.54
CA GLU A 34 -15.43 0.50 -9.30
C GLU A 34 -14.54 -0.02 -8.16
N LEU A 35 -13.52 -0.80 -8.50
CA LEU A 35 -12.62 -1.39 -7.52
C LEU A 35 -11.47 -0.46 -7.15
N LEU A 36 -11.16 0.53 -7.98
CA LEU A 36 -10.07 1.47 -7.71
C LEU A 36 -10.33 2.30 -6.46
N GLU A 37 -11.58 2.71 -6.25
CA GLU A 37 -11.94 3.46 -5.05
C GLU A 37 -11.77 2.61 -3.79
N GLU A 38 -12.16 1.34 -3.88
CA GLU A 38 -11.98 0.38 -2.77
C GLU A 38 -10.50 0.20 -2.46
N ILE A 39 -9.66 0.07 -3.49
CA ILE A 39 -8.22 -0.04 -3.32
C ILE A 39 -7.66 1.21 -2.64
N ARG A 40 -8.07 2.38 -3.10
CA ARG A 40 -7.60 3.64 -2.53
C ARG A 40 -7.92 3.73 -1.04
N LEU A 41 -9.13 3.37 -0.65
CA LEU A 41 -9.55 3.40 0.75
C LEU A 41 -8.76 2.38 1.59
N ALA A 42 -8.63 1.16 1.09
CA ALA A 42 -7.92 0.11 1.80
C ALA A 42 -6.44 0.44 2.00
N ILE A 43 -5.78 0.97 0.97
CA ILE A 43 -4.38 1.35 1.05
C ILE A 43 -4.19 2.55 1.98
N GLY A 44 -5.08 3.53 1.90
CA GLY A 44 -5.04 4.68 2.81
C GLY A 44 -5.14 4.26 4.26
N GLU A 45 -6.03 3.31 4.55
CA GLU A 45 -6.21 2.79 5.90
C GLU A 45 -4.99 2.02 6.39
N ALA A 46 -4.46 1.12 5.55
CA ALA A 46 -3.30 0.31 5.91
C ALA A 46 -2.05 1.19 6.11
N CYS A 47 -1.81 2.15 5.23
CA CYS A 47 -0.66 3.04 5.34
C CYS A 47 -0.78 3.98 6.53
N SER A 48 -1.97 4.49 6.80
CA SER A 48 -2.20 5.37 7.96
C SER A 48 -1.96 4.62 9.26
N ARG A 49 -2.38 3.35 9.32
CA ARG A 49 -2.14 2.51 10.49
C ARG A 49 -0.65 2.27 10.69
N ALA A 50 0.09 1.99 9.61
CA ALA A 50 1.53 1.77 9.68
C ALA A 50 2.26 3.03 10.13
N VAL A 51 1.87 4.20 9.62
CA VAL A 51 2.45 5.48 10.03
C VAL A 51 2.20 5.74 11.50
N ALA A 52 0.97 5.53 11.97
CA ALA A 52 0.63 5.75 13.38
C ALA A 52 1.44 4.84 14.29
N LEU A 53 1.62 3.59 13.89
CA LEU A 53 2.38 2.63 14.67
C LEU A 53 3.87 3.03 14.76
N HIS A 54 4.47 3.45 13.64
CA HIS A 54 5.84 3.95 13.62
C HIS A 54 6.01 5.14 14.56
N ARG A 55 5.08 6.09 14.50
CA ARG A 55 5.15 7.28 15.31
C ARG A 55 5.01 6.98 16.79
N SER A 56 4.15 6.03 17.15
CA SER A 56 3.98 5.63 18.54
C SER A 56 5.22 4.95 19.10
N GLN A 57 6.00 4.28 18.24
CA GLN A 57 7.23 3.58 18.64
C GLN A 57 8.47 4.43 18.49
N GLY A 58 8.36 5.63 17.91
CA GLY A 58 9.48 6.53 17.71
C GLY A 58 10.55 5.98 16.78
N THR A 59 10.15 5.21 15.77
CA THR A 59 11.07 4.60 14.82
C THR A 59 11.06 5.32 13.47
N ASP A 60 12.23 5.32 12.81
CA ASP A 60 12.41 5.88 11.47
C ASP A 60 12.40 4.81 10.39
N SER A 61 12.11 3.56 10.75
CA SER A 61 12.08 2.46 9.78
C SER A 61 11.11 2.77 8.64
N LEU A 62 11.47 2.33 7.44
CA LEU A 62 10.63 2.56 6.27
C LEU A 62 9.41 1.66 6.28
N ILE A 63 8.36 2.13 5.64
CA ILE A 63 7.17 1.35 5.34
C ILE A 63 7.31 0.89 3.90
N ASP A 64 7.09 -0.39 3.65
CA ASP A 64 7.21 -0.97 2.31
C ASP A 64 5.82 -1.31 1.78
N MET A 65 5.62 -1.00 0.51
CA MET A 65 4.41 -1.40 -0.20
C MET A 65 4.82 -2.15 -1.47
N ALA A 66 4.27 -3.34 -1.67
CA ALA A 66 4.51 -4.15 -2.85
C ALA A 66 3.18 -4.40 -3.56
N MET A 67 3.18 -4.23 -4.89
CA MET A 67 1.98 -4.40 -5.70
C MET A 67 2.28 -5.40 -6.81
N ASP A 68 1.48 -6.46 -6.87
CA ASP A 68 1.64 -7.53 -7.85
C ASP A 68 0.41 -7.64 -8.73
N ASP A 69 0.64 -7.78 -10.02
CA ASP A 69 -0.40 -8.05 -11.00
C ASP A 69 -0.29 -9.51 -11.47
N GLY A 70 -0.89 -10.41 -10.69
CA GLY A 70 -0.99 -11.83 -11.03
C GLY A 70 -2.42 -12.17 -11.43
N ASP A 71 -2.93 -13.32 -10.97
CA ASP A 71 -4.34 -13.68 -11.18
C ASP A 71 -5.25 -12.67 -10.51
N ARG A 72 -4.79 -12.10 -9.42
CA ARG A 72 -5.45 -11.00 -8.73
C ARG A 72 -4.44 -9.89 -8.53
N PHE A 73 -4.94 -8.66 -8.58
CA PHE A 73 -4.12 -7.53 -8.17
C PHE A 73 -3.99 -7.56 -6.65
N THR A 74 -2.77 -7.62 -6.14
CA THR A 74 -2.48 -7.73 -4.71
C THR A 74 -1.61 -6.59 -4.25
N VAL A 75 -1.95 -5.97 -3.13
CA VAL A 75 -1.12 -4.96 -2.49
C VAL A 75 -0.79 -5.43 -1.08
N ARG A 76 0.48 -5.33 -0.72
CA ARG A 76 0.98 -5.66 0.62
C ARG A 76 1.68 -4.45 1.21
N VAL A 77 1.26 -4.05 2.40
CA VAL A 77 1.91 -3.00 3.17
C VAL A 77 2.61 -3.66 4.35
N THR A 78 3.90 -3.46 4.47
CA THR A 78 4.72 -4.07 5.52
C THR A 78 5.36 -2.99 6.37
N ASP A 79 5.17 -3.08 7.67
CA ASP A 79 5.80 -2.23 8.65
C ASP A 79 7.00 -2.99 9.23
N ARG A 80 8.22 -2.56 8.89
CA ARG A 80 9.44 -3.23 9.32
C ARG A 80 9.67 -3.15 10.82
N ALA A 81 9.14 -2.12 11.47
CA ALA A 81 9.37 -1.92 12.90
C ALA A 81 8.72 -3.03 13.73
N THR A 82 7.58 -3.55 13.29
CA THR A 82 6.82 -4.58 14.03
C THR A 82 6.70 -5.88 13.27
N ALA A 83 7.26 -5.96 12.05
CA ALA A 83 7.08 -7.09 11.16
C ALA A 83 5.60 -7.38 10.84
N THR A 84 4.74 -6.38 10.98
CA THR A 84 3.33 -6.49 10.67
C THR A 84 3.10 -6.22 9.19
N ALA A 85 2.27 -7.03 8.56
CA ALA A 85 1.95 -6.87 7.15
C ALA A 85 0.44 -6.89 6.95
N THR A 86 -0.04 -6.01 6.07
CA THR A 86 -1.42 -5.99 5.63
C THR A 86 -1.43 -6.26 4.14
N SER A 87 -2.22 -7.23 3.71
CA SER A 87 -2.34 -7.58 2.30
C SER A 87 -3.78 -7.42 1.84
N ARG A 88 -3.92 -6.92 0.63
CA ARG A 88 -5.24 -6.80 0.00
C ARG A 88 -5.16 -7.38 -1.40
N ALA A 89 -6.04 -8.31 -1.72
CA ALA A 89 -6.14 -8.90 -3.05
C ALA A 89 -7.46 -8.47 -3.68
N VAL A 90 -7.38 -8.04 -4.93
CA VAL A 90 -8.56 -7.61 -5.69
C VAL A 90 -8.56 -8.36 -7.01
N ARG A 91 -9.72 -8.91 -7.37
CA ARG A 91 -9.88 -9.59 -8.64
C ARG A 91 -9.90 -8.56 -9.77
N THR A 92 -9.05 -8.77 -10.75
CA THR A 92 -8.98 -7.90 -11.92
C THR A 92 -10.00 -8.27 -13.00
#